data_04e18b71282f1a563e9ec9823efec26e
#
_entry.id   04e18b71282f1a563e9ec9823efec26e
#
_cell.length_a   1.000
_cell.length_b   1.000
_cell.length_c   1.000
_cell.angle_alpha   90.00
_cell.angle_beta   90.00
_cell.angle_gamma   90.00
#
_symmetry.space_group_name_H-M   'P 1'
#
loop_
_entity.id
_entity.type
_entity.pdbx_description
1 polymer ?
#
loop_
_entity_poly.entity_id
_entity_poly.type
_entity_poly.pdbx_seq_one_letter_code
_entity_poly.pdbx_strand_id
1 'polypeptide(L)'
;MPFSPRKVLRALPLLAGLVLAGCAVEGSGPQSQKLAAVKARGQLVCGVDGKLPGFSFVAPDGRYQGFEVDLCRAVAAGVLSDPAKVEFRDLSASERFAAVNSGEVDLLSRSTTMTLSRDAAGGNALSFAPIHFYGGQAVMVNAGSGITSLKQLAGKPICVTTGTTTELNLADRMRELNAAYMPLKFQNDGQTYGAYLQGRCVAVTSDRALLAAKRSSFPDPKAHVLLAGDLSKEPLAMGTVNGDPAWADAVRWIAYALMQAEESGITQANVEAKLAEAQADSNQADLRRFLGVDGQLGQQLGLPADFVVQVIKAVGNYGEIFERNLGVNTRINLERGTNRQWTDGGLIYSPPFR
;
A
#
# COMPACT_ATOMS: atom_id res chain seq x y z
N MET A 1 12.13 32.01 96.68
CA MET A 1 12.05 31.92 95.27
C MET A 1 11.35 30.64 94.90
N PRO A 2 10.12 30.61 94.50
CA PRO A 2 9.39 29.36 94.23
C PRO A 2 9.36 29.04 92.72
N PHE A 3 9.60 27.75 92.47
CA PHE A 3 9.53 27.11 91.18
C PHE A 3 8.03 26.92 90.73
N SER A 4 7.69 27.27 89.54
CA SER A 4 6.39 27.02 88.87
C SER A 4 6.48 25.75 88.04
N PRO A 5 5.48 24.83 88.05
CA PRO A 5 5.48 23.59 87.28
C PRO A 5 4.92 23.85 85.88
N ARG A 6 5.67 23.44 84.85
CA ARG A 6 5.24 23.41 83.44
C ARG A 6 4.25 22.27 83.21
N LYS A 7 3.07 22.59 82.66
CA LYS A 7 2.09 21.67 82.12
C LYS A 7 2.59 21.06 80.80
N VAL A 8 2.70 19.73 80.77
CA VAL A 8 2.98 18.97 79.57
C VAL A 8 1.63 18.71 78.85
N LEU A 9 1.48 19.34 77.67
CA LEU A 9 0.36 19.07 76.79
C LEU A 9 0.70 17.82 75.93
N ARG A 10 -0.03 16.75 76.10
CA ARG A 10 0.07 15.56 75.25
C ARG A 10 -0.68 15.80 73.96
N ALA A 11 0.03 15.90 72.84
CA ALA A 11 -0.54 15.92 71.51
C ALA A 11 -0.83 14.48 71.03
N LEU A 12 -2.06 14.20 70.70
CA LEU A 12 -2.52 12.98 70.02
C LEU A 12 -2.18 13.10 68.54
N PRO A 13 -1.59 12.07 67.89
CA PRO A 13 -1.41 12.10 66.43
C PRO A 13 -2.71 11.65 65.78
N LEU A 14 -3.33 12.55 64.96
CA LEU A 14 -4.35 12.20 63.99
C LEU A 14 -3.69 11.40 62.86
N LEU A 15 -4.01 10.11 62.79
CA LEU A 15 -3.73 9.31 61.57
C LEU A 15 -4.71 9.74 60.48
N ALA A 16 -4.24 10.59 59.53
CA ALA A 16 -4.94 10.84 58.29
C ALA A 16 -4.68 9.67 57.35
N GLY A 17 -5.66 8.78 57.18
CA GLY A 17 -5.63 7.72 56.17
C GLY A 17 -5.65 8.34 54.76
N LEU A 18 -4.52 8.31 54.04
CA LEU A 18 -4.49 8.57 52.59
C LEU A 18 -5.14 7.38 51.88
N VAL A 19 -6.37 7.56 51.43
CA VAL A 19 -6.98 6.65 50.45
C VAL A 19 -6.33 6.95 49.10
N LEU A 20 -5.35 6.14 48.71
CA LEU A 20 -4.84 6.08 47.33
C LEU A 20 -5.95 5.50 46.46
N ALA A 21 -6.73 6.40 45.85
CA ALA A 21 -7.56 6.05 44.68
C ALA A 21 -6.57 5.69 43.55
N GLY A 22 -6.23 4.41 43.43
CA GLY A 22 -5.55 3.86 42.27
C GLY A 22 -6.46 4.01 41.07
N CYS A 23 -6.26 5.08 40.27
CA CYS A 23 -6.73 5.08 38.88
C CYS A 23 -5.98 3.95 38.20
N ALA A 24 -6.66 2.84 37.95
CA ALA A 24 -6.21 1.86 36.99
C ALA A 24 -6.11 2.60 35.65
N VAL A 25 -4.92 2.99 35.26
CA VAL A 25 -4.61 3.37 33.89
C VAL A 25 -4.73 2.07 33.11
N GLU A 26 -5.91 1.83 32.54
CA GLU A 26 -6.04 0.84 31.49
C GLU A 26 -4.96 1.17 30.46
N GLY A 27 -4.00 0.25 30.29
CA GLY A 27 -2.88 0.40 29.41
C GLY A 27 -3.35 0.54 27.96
N SER A 28 -3.70 1.75 27.56
CA SER A 28 -3.76 2.10 26.16
C SER A 28 -2.32 2.08 25.63
N GLY A 29 -1.98 1.04 24.85
CA GLY A 29 -0.77 1.05 24.04
C GLY A 29 -0.67 2.36 23.24
N PRO A 30 0.46 2.68 22.63
CA PRO A 30 0.68 3.95 21.96
C PRO A 30 -0.47 4.21 20.98
N GLN A 31 -1.32 5.20 21.29
CA GLN A 31 -2.44 5.57 20.42
C GLN A 31 -1.88 6.16 19.14
N SER A 32 -2.20 5.55 17.99
CA SER A 32 -1.88 6.10 16.69
C SER A 32 -2.53 7.46 16.50
N GLN A 33 -1.71 8.49 16.34
CA GLN A 33 -2.22 9.84 16.04
C GLN A 33 -2.88 9.89 14.67
N LYS A 34 -2.33 9.18 13.70
CA LYS A 34 -2.87 9.13 12.34
C LYS A 34 -4.20 8.38 12.28
N LEU A 35 -4.31 7.21 12.90
CA LEU A 35 -5.57 6.46 12.97
C LEU A 35 -6.67 7.28 13.67
N ALA A 36 -6.33 7.95 14.78
CA ALA A 36 -7.28 8.83 15.48
C ALA A 36 -7.73 10.00 14.59
N ALA A 37 -6.80 10.62 13.87
CA ALA A 37 -7.11 11.73 12.95
C ALA A 37 -8.01 11.29 11.78
N VAL A 38 -7.74 10.14 11.17
CA VAL A 38 -8.57 9.55 10.09
C VAL A 38 -9.98 9.28 10.60
N LYS A 39 -10.12 8.67 11.79
CA LYS A 39 -11.42 8.40 12.41
C LYS A 39 -12.18 9.67 12.75
N ALA A 40 -11.51 10.65 13.35
CA ALA A 40 -12.13 11.93 13.72
C ALA A 40 -12.63 12.71 12.50
N ARG A 41 -11.87 12.67 11.39
CA ARG A 41 -12.23 13.28 10.12
C ARG A 41 -13.34 12.49 9.40
N GLY A 42 -13.47 11.19 9.68
CA GLY A 42 -14.42 10.31 9.01
C GLY A 42 -14.09 10.03 7.55
N GLN A 43 -12.84 10.21 7.14
CA GLN A 43 -12.37 10.08 5.76
C GLN A 43 -10.88 9.74 5.73
N LEU A 44 -10.49 8.81 4.82
CA LEU A 44 -9.10 8.49 4.47
C LEU A 44 -8.66 9.35 3.30
N VAL A 45 -7.50 10.00 3.36
CA VAL A 45 -6.87 10.65 2.21
C VAL A 45 -5.81 9.72 1.64
N CYS A 46 -6.01 9.25 0.41
CA CYS A 46 -5.13 8.28 -0.25
C CYS A 46 -4.44 8.88 -1.48
N GLY A 47 -3.10 8.86 -1.48
CA GLY A 47 -2.28 9.27 -2.61
C GLY A 47 -2.19 8.17 -3.67
N VAL A 48 -2.55 8.49 -4.92
CA VAL A 48 -2.58 7.58 -6.07
C VAL A 48 -1.94 8.24 -7.30
N ASP A 49 -1.79 7.52 -8.41
CA ASP A 49 -1.36 8.11 -9.70
C ASP A 49 -2.50 8.83 -10.43
N GLY A 50 -3.71 8.26 -10.42
CA GLY A 50 -4.90 8.80 -11.07
C GLY A 50 -4.93 8.69 -12.60
N LYS A 51 -3.80 8.29 -13.24
CA LYS A 51 -3.64 8.26 -14.72
C LYS A 51 -3.10 6.94 -15.25
N LEU A 52 -3.08 5.90 -14.41
CA LEU A 52 -2.52 4.60 -14.74
C LEU A 52 -3.64 3.55 -14.84
N PRO A 53 -4.06 3.14 -16.06
CA PRO A 53 -5.13 2.16 -16.24
C PRO A 53 -4.86 0.87 -15.44
N GLY A 54 -5.91 0.34 -14.80
CA GLY A 54 -5.86 -0.87 -14.00
C GLY A 54 -5.19 -0.73 -12.62
N PHE A 55 -4.29 0.21 -12.41
CA PHE A 55 -3.70 0.49 -11.09
C PHE A 55 -4.43 1.62 -10.37
N SER A 56 -4.38 2.83 -10.92
CA SER A 56 -5.18 3.96 -10.42
C SER A 56 -5.53 4.88 -11.60
N PHE A 57 -6.78 5.00 -11.90
CA PHE A 57 -7.28 5.69 -13.09
C PHE A 57 -8.61 6.39 -12.79
N VAL A 58 -8.75 7.63 -13.28
CA VAL A 58 -10.01 8.35 -13.24
C VAL A 58 -10.81 8.04 -14.51
N ALA A 59 -11.95 7.40 -14.33
CA ALA A 59 -12.87 7.09 -15.43
C ALA A 59 -13.55 8.37 -15.98
N PRO A 60 -14.17 8.32 -17.17
CA PRO A 60 -14.84 9.49 -17.74
C PRO A 60 -15.97 10.09 -16.89
N ASP A 61 -16.55 9.29 -15.98
CA ASP A 61 -17.56 9.71 -15.02
C ASP A 61 -16.97 10.33 -13.73
N GLY A 62 -15.64 10.54 -13.68
CA GLY A 62 -14.92 11.10 -12.53
C GLY A 62 -14.61 10.11 -11.41
N ARG A 63 -14.99 8.83 -11.53
CA ARG A 63 -14.72 7.84 -10.48
C ARG A 63 -13.32 7.24 -10.62
N TYR A 64 -12.63 7.15 -9.50
CA TYR A 64 -11.37 6.41 -9.42
C TYR A 64 -11.61 4.91 -9.49
N GLN A 65 -10.77 4.20 -10.26
CA GLN A 65 -10.81 2.75 -10.46
C GLN A 65 -9.39 2.19 -10.50
N GLY A 66 -9.23 0.93 -10.11
CA GLY A 66 -7.98 0.20 -10.25
C GLY A 66 -7.57 -0.54 -8.99
N PHE A 67 -6.56 -1.36 -9.14
CA PHE A 67 -6.00 -2.22 -8.10
C PHE A 67 -5.59 -1.43 -6.85
N GLU A 68 -4.85 -0.32 -7.03
CA GLU A 68 -4.38 0.55 -5.93
C GLU A 68 -5.52 1.35 -5.31
N VAL A 69 -6.54 1.70 -6.10
CA VAL A 69 -7.77 2.35 -5.63
C VAL A 69 -8.56 1.41 -4.73
N ASP A 70 -8.66 0.13 -5.09
CA ASP A 70 -9.33 -0.87 -4.27
C ASP A 70 -8.57 -1.14 -2.97
N LEU A 71 -7.23 -1.06 -2.96
CA LEU A 71 -6.44 -1.12 -1.72
C LEU A 71 -6.75 0.08 -0.79
N CYS A 72 -6.89 1.30 -1.34
CA CYS A 72 -7.33 2.46 -0.53
C CYS A 72 -8.73 2.24 0.06
N ARG A 73 -9.66 1.71 -0.75
CA ARG A 73 -11.03 1.38 -0.28
C ARG A 73 -11.04 0.28 0.78
N ALA A 74 -10.14 -0.71 0.66
CA ALA A 74 -9.96 -1.73 1.68
C ALA A 74 -9.56 -1.11 3.03
N VAL A 75 -8.60 -0.18 3.02
CA VAL A 75 -8.18 0.52 4.23
C VAL A 75 -9.32 1.37 4.81
N ALA A 76 -10.08 2.10 3.98
CA ALA A 76 -11.24 2.85 4.44
C ALA A 76 -12.33 1.95 5.03
N ALA A 77 -12.63 0.82 4.39
CA ALA A 77 -13.58 -0.17 4.89
C ALA A 77 -13.14 -0.75 6.25
N GLY A 78 -11.86 -1.09 6.40
CA GLY A 78 -11.32 -1.64 7.64
C GLY A 78 -11.26 -0.62 8.79
N VAL A 79 -11.03 0.66 8.50
CA VAL A 79 -10.87 1.72 9.51
C VAL A 79 -12.20 2.41 9.83
N LEU A 80 -13.03 2.66 8.82
CA LEU A 80 -14.23 3.50 8.89
C LEU A 80 -15.53 2.72 8.60
N SER A 81 -15.43 1.42 8.35
CA SER A 81 -16.54 0.52 7.95
C SER A 81 -17.27 1.01 6.69
N ASP A 82 -16.65 1.85 5.87
CA ASP A 82 -17.25 2.39 4.65
C ASP A 82 -16.17 2.61 3.57
N PRO A 83 -16.16 1.84 2.47
CA PRO A 83 -15.19 1.99 1.37
C PRO A 83 -15.33 3.29 0.58
N ALA A 84 -16.46 4.00 0.71
CA ALA A 84 -16.67 5.29 0.04
C ALA A 84 -16.02 6.47 0.79
N LYS A 85 -15.58 6.26 2.02
CA LYS A 85 -14.91 7.29 2.85
C LYS A 85 -13.43 7.47 2.47
N VAL A 86 -13.15 7.59 1.17
CA VAL A 86 -11.81 7.86 0.63
C VAL A 86 -11.84 9.13 -0.19
N GLU A 87 -10.90 10.01 0.09
CA GLU A 87 -10.51 11.12 -0.78
C GLU A 87 -9.23 10.72 -1.52
N PHE A 88 -9.23 10.79 -2.83
CA PHE A 88 -8.05 10.46 -3.63
C PHE A 88 -7.28 11.73 -4.00
N ARG A 89 -5.94 11.66 -3.91
CA ARG A 89 -5.01 12.70 -4.33
C ARG A 89 -4.10 12.18 -5.41
N ASP A 90 -4.13 12.81 -6.58
CA ASP A 90 -3.19 12.51 -7.67
C ASP A 90 -1.82 13.06 -7.31
N LEU A 91 -0.82 12.18 -7.26
CA LEU A 91 0.55 12.52 -6.92
C LEU A 91 1.51 12.09 -8.05
N SER A 92 2.45 12.96 -8.39
CA SER A 92 3.57 12.59 -9.25
C SER A 92 4.57 11.67 -8.51
N ALA A 93 5.49 11.06 -9.25
CA ALA A 93 6.54 10.24 -8.67
C ALA A 93 7.47 11.01 -7.72
N SER A 94 7.69 12.30 -7.98
CA SER A 94 8.55 13.17 -7.17
C SER A 94 7.87 13.73 -5.92
N GLU A 95 6.54 13.91 -5.94
CA GLU A 95 5.79 14.54 -4.84
C GLU A 95 5.37 13.55 -3.75
N ARG A 96 5.16 12.27 -4.11
CA ARG A 96 4.51 11.27 -3.27
C ARG A 96 5.11 11.12 -1.86
N PHE A 97 6.44 11.22 -1.72
CA PHE A 97 7.10 11.04 -0.42
C PHE A 97 6.89 12.26 0.49
N ALA A 98 6.99 13.46 -0.08
CA ALA A 98 6.72 14.70 0.65
C ALA A 98 5.26 14.76 1.12
N ALA A 99 4.30 14.34 0.28
CA ALA A 99 2.89 14.32 0.60
C ALA A 99 2.55 13.39 1.80
N VAL A 100 3.19 12.21 1.90
CA VAL A 100 3.04 11.32 3.06
C VAL A 100 3.66 11.94 4.31
N ASN A 101 4.90 12.44 4.20
CA ASN A 101 5.64 12.94 5.35
C ASN A 101 5.07 14.25 5.91
N SER A 102 4.46 15.09 5.07
CA SER A 102 3.76 16.29 5.51
C SER A 102 2.37 16.01 6.09
N GLY A 103 1.83 14.81 5.88
CA GLY A 103 0.47 14.44 6.27
C GLY A 103 -0.62 14.95 5.31
N GLU A 104 -0.25 15.41 4.11
CA GLU A 104 -1.19 15.75 3.03
C GLU A 104 -2.02 14.51 2.64
N VAL A 105 -1.40 13.33 2.63
CA VAL A 105 -2.08 12.05 2.51
C VAL A 105 -1.81 11.16 3.73
N ASP A 106 -2.76 10.32 4.08
CA ASP A 106 -2.65 9.36 5.18
C ASP A 106 -2.00 8.06 4.74
N LEU A 107 -2.21 7.72 3.47
CA LEU A 107 -1.80 6.48 2.83
C LEU A 107 -1.29 6.77 1.42
N LEU A 108 -0.20 6.12 1.03
CA LEU A 108 0.30 6.11 -0.33
C LEU A 108 0.04 4.75 -0.97
N SER A 109 -0.79 4.69 -2.00
CA SER A 109 -1.05 3.53 -2.85
C SER A 109 -0.82 3.93 -4.31
N ARG A 110 0.47 4.05 -4.69
CA ARG A 110 0.91 4.67 -5.95
C ARG A 110 2.15 3.98 -6.50
N SER A 111 2.01 2.72 -6.92
CA SER A 111 3.07 1.94 -7.58
C SER A 111 4.46 2.23 -7.00
N THR A 112 4.56 2.12 -5.66
CA THR A 112 5.76 2.53 -4.95
C THR A 112 6.59 1.32 -4.57
N THR A 113 7.73 1.17 -5.22
CA THR A 113 8.70 0.12 -4.92
C THR A 113 9.27 0.31 -3.53
N MET A 114 9.16 -0.71 -2.68
CA MET A 114 9.84 -0.76 -1.40
C MET A 114 11.35 -0.90 -1.63
N THR A 115 12.13 0.03 -1.11
CA THR A 115 13.59 -0.01 -1.12
C THR A 115 14.13 0.46 0.22
N LEU A 116 15.37 0.07 0.54
CA LEU A 116 16.04 0.51 1.77
C LEU A 116 16.04 2.04 1.90
N SER A 117 16.35 2.77 0.83
CA SER A 117 16.40 4.24 0.86
C SER A 117 15.03 4.90 1.06
N ARG A 118 13.93 4.21 0.72
CA ARG A 118 12.57 4.71 0.95
C ARG A 118 12.03 4.36 2.32
N ASP A 119 12.45 3.22 2.86
CA ASP A 119 12.04 2.71 4.18
C ASP A 119 12.83 3.37 5.31
N ALA A 120 14.15 3.50 5.16
CA ALA A 120 15.03 3.98 6.21
C ALA A 120 14.72 5.42 6.65
N ALA A 121 14.81 5.68 7.97
CA ALA A 121 14.57 7.00 8.57
C ALA A 121 15.49 8.11 8.03
N GLY A 122 16.71 7.77 7.58
CA GLY A 122 17.62 8.71 6.91
C GLY A 122 17.36 8.90 5.42
N GLY A 123 16.37 8.23 4.86
CA GLY A 123 15.94 8.33 3.47
C GLY A 123 14.59 9.03 3.33
N ASN A 124 13.63 8.36 2.64
CA ASN A 124 12.28 8.91 2.53
C ASN A 124 11.39 8.65 3.76
N ALA A 125 11.83 7.81 4.69
CA ALA A 125 11.19 7.53 5.97
C ALA A 125 9.71 7.09 5.83
N LEU A 126 9.44 6.08 5.02
CA LEU A 126 8.14 5.44 4.92
C LEU A 126 8.11 4.13 5.71
N SER A 127 6.98 3.84 6.34
CA SER A 127 6.66 2.50 6.81
C SER A 127 5.86 1.78 5.73
N PHE A 128 6.36 0.64 5.25
CA PHE A 128 5.71 -0.12 4.18
C PHE A 128 4.80 -1.22 4.73
N ALA A 129 3.63 -1.35 4.13
CA ALA A 129 2.76 -2.52 4.26
C ALA A 129 3.37 -3.72 3.50
N PRO A 130 2.77 -4.93 3.56
CA PRO A 130 3.22 -6.06 2.75
C PRO A 130 3.30 -5.73 1.26
N ILE A 131 4.26 -6.35 0.60
CA ILE A 131 4.36 -6.26 -0.85
C ILE A 131 3.08 -6.84 -1.44
N HIS A 132 2.33 -6.01 -2.16
CA HIS A 132 1.08 -6.39 -2.79
C HIS A 132 1.21 -6.60 -4.30
N PHE A 133 2.35 -6.28 -4.89
CA PHE A 133 2.62 -6.54 -6.29
C PHE A 133 4.12 -6.77 -6.52
N TYR A 134 4.47 -7.94 -7.05
CA TYR A 134 5.82 -8.30 -7.43
C TYR A 134 6.00 -8.06 -8.93
N GLY A 135 6.84 -7.12 -9.30
CA GLY A 135 7.14 -6.74 -10.67
C GLY A 135 8.64 -6.64 -10.94
N GLY A 136 8.96 -6.25 -12.14
CA GLY A 136 10.31 -5.93 -12.61
C GLY A 136 10.27 -4.78 -13.59
N GLN A 137 11.38 -4.07 -13.76
CA GLN A 137 11.52 -2.99 -14.72
C GLN A 137 11.77 -3.53 -16.13
N ALA A 138 11.09 -2.95 -17.11
CA ALA A 138 11.28 -3.25 -18.52
C ALA A 138 11.52 -1.98 -19.35
N VAL A 139 11.82 -2.20 -20.62
CA VAL A 139 11.90 -1.13 -21.63
C VAL A 139 10.88 -1.40 -22.71
N MET A 140 10.15 -0.38 -23.11
CA MET A 140 9.22 -0.40 -24.24
C MET A 140 9.80 0.40 -25.40
N VAL A 141 9.68 -0.17 -26.60
CA VAL A 141 10.11 0.42 -27.86
C VAL A 141 9.02 0.30 -28.93
N ASN A 142 9.11 1.05 -30.01
CA ASN A 142 8.27 0.84 -31.17
C ASN A 142 8.60 -0.50 -31.84
N ALA A 143 7.61 -1.30 -32.19
CA ALA A 143 7.79 -2.61 -32.83
C ALA A 143 8.58 -2.55 -34.15
N GLY A 144 8.41 -1.47 -34.93
CA GLY A 144 9.13 -1.23 -36.18
C GLY A 144 10.57 -0.71 -36.01
N SER A 145 11.04 -0.50 -34.76
CA SER A 145 12.38 0.05 -34.50
C SER A 145 13.54 -0.93 -34.74
N GLY A 146 13.26 -2.24 -34.81
CA GLY A 146 14.28 -3.29 -34.88
C GLY A 146 15.09 -3.49 -33.59
N ILE A 147 14.75 -2.76 -32.51
CA ILE A 147 15.43 -2.85 -31.21
C ILE A 147 14.86 -4.04 -30.43
N THR A 148 15.73 -4.99 -30.07
CA THR A 148 15.35 -6.21 -29.35
C THR A 148 16.10 -6.40 -28.02
N SER A 149 17.08 -5.54 -27.74
CA SER A 149 17.89 -5.62 -26.52
C SER A 149 18.27 -4.24 -25.98
N LEU A 150 18.55 -4.18 -24.67
CA LEU A 150 19.01 -2.96 -24.00
C LEU A 150 20.32 -2.42 -24.61
N LYS A 151 21.24 -3.30 -25.03
CA LYS A 151 22.52 -2.91 -25.63
C LYS A 151 22.36 -2.08 -26.92
N GLN A 152 21.32 -2.34 -27.69
CA GLN A 152 21.02 -1.59 -28.93
C GLN A 152 20.52 -0.16 -28.67
N LEU A 153 20.25 0.19 -27.41
CA LEU A 153 19.91 1.55 -26.99
C LEU A 153 21.12 2.43 -26.70
N ALA A 154 22.35 1.91 -26.87
CA ALA A 154 23.56 2.71 -26.78
C ALA A 154 23.52 3.93 -27.74
N GLY A 155 23.84 5.11 -27.21
CA GLY A 155 23.82 6.38 -27.94
C GLY A 155 22.43 6.94 -28.21
N LYS A 156 21.34 6.29 -27.75
CA LYS A 156 19.97 6.65 -28.08
C LYS A 156 19.24 7.39 -26.94
N PRO A 157 18.26 8.26 -27.27
CA PRO A 157 17.41 8.91 -26.27
C PRO A 157 16.41 7.92 -25.66
N ILE A 158 16.39 7.83 -24.31
CA ILE A 158 15.46 7.01 -23.54
C ILE A 158 14.69 7.91 -22.59
N CYS A 159 13.35 7.88 -22.66
CA CYS A 159 12.48 8.61 -21.74
C CYS A 159 12.41 7.92 -20.38
N VAL A 160 12.57 8.70 -19.31
CA VAL A 160 12.45 8.24 -17.91
C VAL A 160 11.70 9.27 -17.06
N THR A 161 10.95 8.78 -16.06
CA THR A 161 10.32 9.65 -15.07
C THR A 161 11.28 9.87 -13.89
N THR A 162 11.54 11.13 -13.54
CA THR A 162 12.42 11.51 -12.44
C THR A 162 11.87 11.04 -11.08
N GLY A 163 12.79 10.68 -10.15
CA GLY A 163 12.44 10.26 -8.79
C GLY A 163 11.94 8.82 -8.70
N THR A 164 12.21 8.02 -9.72
CA THR A 164 11.84 6.61 -9.78
C THR A 164 13.05 5.68 -9.59
N THR A 165 12.80 4.47 -9.11
CA THR A 165 13.79 3.38 -9.12
C THR A 165 14.23 3.06 -10.55
N THR A 166 13.30 3.15 -11.49
CA THR A 166 13.55 2.81 -12.90
C THR A 166 14.50 3.78 -13.60
N GLU A 167 14.55 5.05 -13.17
CA GLU A 167 15.58 5.99 -13.59
C GLU A 167 16.98 5.54 -13.14
N LEU A 168 17.11 5.15 -11.86
CA LEU A 168 18.39 4.73 -11.28
C LEU A 168 18.87 3.39 -11.86
N ASN A 169 17.97 2.41 -11.91
CA ASN A 169 18.30 1.08 -12.43
C ASN A 169 18.71 1.13 -13.92
N LEU A 170 18.06 1.97 -14.74
CA LEU A 170 18.46 2.14 -16.13
C LEU A 170 19.90 2.65 -16.20
N ALA A 171 20.26 3.65 -15.40
CA ALA A 171 21.62 4.20 -15.37
C ALA A 171 22.66 3.14 -14.99
N ASP A 172 22.34 2.32 -13.99
CA ASP A 172 23.23 1.23 -13.56
C ASP A 172 23.39 0.15 -14.64
N ARG A 173 22.30 -0.29 -15.27
CA ARG A 173 22.34 -1.31 -16.32
C ARG A 173 23.08 -0.83 -17.57
N MET A 174 22.89 0.43 -17.96
CA MET A 174 23.64 0.99 -19.09
C MET A 174 25.15 1.11 -18.78
N ARG A 175 25.50 1.43 -17.53
CA ARG A 175 26.90 1.45 -17.06
C ARG A 175 27.52 0.05 -17.08
N GLU A 176 26.82 -0.98 -16.58
CA GLU A 176 27.28 -2.38 -16.62
C GLU A 176 27.54 -2.87 -18.05
N LEU A 177 26.73 -2.39 -19.00
CA LEU A 177 26.89 -2.71 -20.43
C LEU A 177 27.98 -1.86 -21.13
N ASN A 178 28.66 -0.94 -20.43
CA ASN A 178 29.54 0.09 -20.99
C ASN A 178 28.87 0.83 -22.16
N ALA A 179 27.58 1.11 -22.06
CA ALA A 179 26.75 1.70 -23.10
C ALA A 179 26.31 3.11 -22.69
N ALA A 180 26.95 4.14 -23.23
CA ALA A 180 26.47 5.51 -23.08
C ALA A 180 25.07 5.64 -23.71
N TYR A 181 24.19 6.43 -23.11
CA TYR A 181 22.85 6.72 -23.62
C TYR A 181 22.44 8.15 -23.28
N MET A 182 21.33 8.64 -23.82
CA MET A 182 20.79 9.98 -23.54
C MET A 182 19.50 9.86 -22.72
N PRO A 183 19.55 10.00 -21.37
CA PRO A 183 18.33 10.01 -20.57
C PRO A 183 17.55 11.32 -20.79
N LEU A 184 16.33 11.23 -21.31
CA LEU A 184 15.40 12.35 -21.35
C LEU A 184 14.47 12.23 -20.13
N LYS A 185 14.70 13.10 -19.15
CA LYS A 185 14.04 13.07 -17.83
C LYS A 185 12.83 13.99 -17.81
N PHE A 186 11.70 13.47 -17.30
CA PHE A 186 10.43 14.18 -17.17
C PHE A 186 9.90 14.11 -15.74
N GLN A 187 9.15 15.12 -15.31
CA GLN A 187 8.66 15.22 -13.94
C GLN A 187 7.51 14.25 -13.62
N ASN A 188 6.75 13.85 -14.65
CA ASN A 188 5.60 12.96 -14.47
C ASN A 188 5.41 12.02 -15.66
N ASP A 189 4.64 10.98 -15.44
CA ASP A 189 4.40 9.92 -16.41
C ASP A 189 3.70 10.44 -17.69
N GLY A 190 2.79 11.41 -17.57
CA GLY A 190 2.12 12.01 -18.74
C GLY A 190 3.12 12.64 -19.72
N GLN A 191 4.09 13.40 -19.19
CA GLN A 191 5.15 14.00 -20.00
C GLN A 191 6.09 12.94 -20.57
N THR A 192 6.46 11.92 -19.77
CA THR A 192 7.36 10.84 -20.17
C THR A 192 6.78 10.05 -21.35
N TYR A 193 5.56 9.57 -21.22
CA TYR A 193 4.91 8.80 -22.28
C TYR A 193 4.48 9.66 -23.48
N GLY A 194 4.09 10.92 -23.24
CA GLY A 194 3.81 11.87 -24.30
C GLY A 194 5.04 12.14 -25.18
N ALA A 195 6.21 12.33 -24.57
CA ALA A 195 7.47 12.50 -25.31
C ALA A 195 7.87 11.25 -26.11
N TYR A 196 7.67 10.06 -25.53
CA TYR A 196 7.90 8.79 -26.23
C TYR A 196 6.97 8.64 -27.44
N LEU A 197 5.66 8.87 -27.28
CA LEU A 197 4.70 8.80 -28.39
C LEU A 197 4.96 9.83 -29.49
N GLN A 198 5.52 10.99 -29.16
CA GLN A 198 5.96 12.01 -30.13
C GLN A 198 7.28 11.67 -30.81
N GLY A 199 7.90 10.52 -30.51
CA GLY A 199 9.17 10.11 -31.10
C GLY A 199 10.41 10.87 -30.57
N ARG A 200 10.30 11.64 -29.49
CA ARG A 200 11.44 12.32 -28.86
C ARG A 200 12.42 11.33 -28.23
N CYS A 201 11.92 10.16 -27.83
CA CYS A 201 12.71 9.04 -27.32
C CYS A 201 12.44 7.80 -28.17
N VAL A 202 13.46 6.98 -28.42
CA VAL A 202 13.27 5.70 -29.12
C VAL A 202 12.77 4.61 -28.17
N ALA A 203 12.90 4.83 -26.86
CA ALA A 203 12.46 3.92 -25.82
C ALA A 203 11.93 4.68 -24.61
N VAL A 204 11.11 4.00 -23.80
CA VAL A 204 10.68 4.45 -22.49
C VAL A 204 10.82 3.29 -21.49
N THR A 205 11.20 3.58 -20.26
CA THR A 205 11.35 2.57 -19.21
C THR A 205 10.46 2.86 -18.01
N SER A 206 9.88 1.81 -17.46
CA SER A 206 9.11 1.77 -16.22
C SER A 206 8.96 0.32 -15.78
N ASP A 207 8.20 0.05 -14.73
CA ASP A 207 7.80 -1.32 -14.38
C ASP A 207 7.07 -1.97 -15.55
N ARG A 208 7.34 -3.26 -15.79
CA ARG A 208 6.75 -4.02 -16.90
C ARG A 208 5.23 -3.95 -16.91
N ALA A 209 4.61 -4.14 -15.73
CA ALA A 209 3.16 -4.07 -15.58
C ALA A 209 2.62 -2.66 -15.85
N LEU A 210 3.32 -1.61 -15.40
CA LEU A 210 2.94 -0.22 -15.65
C LEU A 210 3.10 0.14 -17.14
N LEU A 211 4.14 -0.37 -17.80
CA LEU A 211 4.29 -0.22 -19.26
C LEU A 211 3.16 -0.91 -20.02
N ALA A 212 2.77 -2.13 -19.60
CA ALA A 212 1.63 -2.84 -20.19
C ALA A 212 0.32 -2.06 -20.00
N ALA A 213 0.10 -1.54 -18.78
CA ALA A 213 -1.04 -0.71 -18.44
C ALA A 213 -1.10 0.57 -19.31
N LYS A 214 -0.01 1.31 -19.39
CA LYS A 214 0.06 2.51 -20.26
C LYS A 214 -0.12 2.19 -21.73
N ARG A 215 0.54 1.15 -22.22
CA ARG A 215 0.40 0.69 -23.62
C ARG A 215 -1.06 0.42 -23.98
N SER A 216 -1.86 -0.14 -23.07
CA SER A 216 -3.28 -0.44 -23.31
C SER A 216 -4.12 0.81 -23.64
N SER A 217 -3.64 2.00 -23.26
CA SER A 217 -4.29 3.29 -23.53
C SER A 217 -3.70 4.07 -24.72
N PHE A 218 -2.69 3.53 -25.40
CA PHE A 218 -2.11 4.19 -26.58
C PHE A 218 -3.04 4.08 -27.78
N PRO A 219 -2.94 5.01 -28.76
CA PRO A 219 -3.73 4.96 -29.99
C PRO A 219 -3.55 3.65 -30.77
N ASP A 220 -2.33 3.12 -30.84
CA ASP A 220 -2.00 1.81 -31.40
C ASP A 220 -1.14 1.00 -30.41
N PRO A 221 -1.74 0.23 -29.50
CA PRO A 221 -0.99 -0.57 -28.53
C PRO A 221 -0.08 -1.63 -29.18
N LYS A 222 -0.41 -2.12 -30.38
CA LYS A 222 0.36 -3.17 -31.06
C LYS A 222 1.63 -2.62 -31.71
N ALA A 223 1.71 -1.32 -31.95
CA ALA A 223 2.94 -0.67 -32.42
C ALA A 223 4.05 -0.61 -31.38
N HIS A 224 3.79 -1.05 -30.13
CA HIS A 224 4.73 -0.94 -29.02
C HIS A 224 4.97 -2.32 -28.39
N VAL A 225 6.25 -2.66 -28.19
CA VAL A 225 6.67 -3.94 -27.63
C VAL A 225 7.56 -3.72 -26.41
N LEU A 226 7.43 -4.60 -25.42
CA LEU A 226 8.32 -4.65 -24.26
C LEU A 226 9.49 -5.59 -24.58
N LEU A 227 10.70 -5.11 -24.33
CA LEU A 227 11.90 -5.94 -24.45
C LEU A 227 11.84 -7.11 -23.45
N ALA A 228 12.45 -8.23 -23.83
CA ALA A 228 12.56 -9.40 -22.98
C ALA A 228 13.46 -9.14 -21.76
N GLY A 229 13.18 -9.86 -20.66
CA GLY A 229 13.90 -9.75 -19.40
C GLY A 229 13.52 -8.52 -18.59
N ASP A 230 13.84 -8.58 -17.31
CA ASP A 230 13.66 -7.47 -16.37
C ASP A 230 15.01 -6.89 -15.95
N LEU A 231 15.05 -5.58 -15.82
CA LEU A 231 16.27 -4.85 -15.42
C LEU A 231 16.47 -4.86 -13.90
N SER A 232 15.37 -5.00 -13.15
CA SER A 232 15.38 -4.95 -11.68
C SER A 232 14.20 -5.72 -11.09
N LYS A 233 14.16 -5.80 -9.76
CA LYS A 233 13.00 -6.20 -8.97
C LYS A 233 12.27 -4.94 -8.51
N GLU A 234 10.96 -4.90 -8.71
CA GLU A 234 10.08 -3.78 -8.30
C GLU A 234 8.97 -4.32 -7.39
N PRO A 235 9.26 -4.57 -6.10
CA PRO A 235 8.25 -4.97 -5.12
C PRO A 235 7.44 -3.74 -4.69
N LEU A 236 6.18 -3.65 -5.13
CA LEU A 236 5.30 -2.53 -4.83
C LEU A 236 4.57 -2.75 -3.51
N ALA A 237 4.52 -1.71 -2.68
CA ALA A 237 3.83 -1.74 -1.41
C ALA A 237 3.14 -0.40 -1.10
N MET A 238 2.07 -0.45 -0.31
CA MET A 238 1.49 0.76 0.27
C MET A 238 2.47 1.35 1.29
N GLY A 239 2.53 2.68 1.36
CA GLY A 239 3.38 3.40 2.30
C GLY A 239 2.59 4.29 3.24
N THR A 240 3.01 4.36 4.49
CA THR A 240 2.51 5.28 5.52
C THR A 240 3.64 6.12 6.07
N VAL A 241 3.32 7.19 6.78
CA VAL A 241 4.33 7.99 7.50
C VAL A 241 5.08 7.10 8.49
N ASN A 242 6.40 7.26 8.58
CA ASN A 242 7.19 6.62 9.61
C ASN A 242 6.96 7.32 10.98
N GLY A 243 7.07 6.54 12.07
CA GLY A 243 6.90 7.05 13.43
C GLY A 243 5.48 6.88 14.00
N ASP A 244 4.54 6.30 13.24
CA ASP A 244 3.24 5.85 13.74
C ASP A 244 3.04 4.34 13.49
N PRO A 245 3.67 3.48 14.31
CA PRO A 245 3.64 2.04 14.11
C PRO A 245 2.23 1.46 14.16
N ALA A 246 1.34 2.01 14.99
CA ALA A 246 -0.02 1.49 15.10
C ALA A 246 -0.85 1.79 13.84
N TRP A 247 -0.61 2.93 13.16
CA TRP A 247 -1.19 3.19 11.84
C TRP A 247 -0.62 2.23 10.79
N ALA A 248 0.70 2.06 10.77
CA ALA A 248 1.36 1.14 9.85
C ALA A 248 0.87 -0.31 10.05
N ASP A 249 0.66 -0.75 11.29
CA ASP A 249 0.11 -2.06 11.62
C ASP A 249 -1.34 -2.21 11.16
N ALA A 250 -2.18 -1.22 11.35
CA ALA A 250 -3.57 -1.26 10.86
C ALA A 250 -3.61 -1.44 9.32
N VAL A 251 -2.82 -0.66 8.57
CA VAL A 251 -2.73 -0.78 7.11
C VAL A 251 -2.15 -2.14 6.69
N ARG A 252 -1.10 -2.59 7.37
CA ARG A 252 -0.45 -3.88 7.14
C ARG A 252 -1.41 -5.05 7.28
N TRP A 253 -2.14 -5.11 8.39
CA TRP A 253 -3.05 -6.23 8.65
C TRP A 253 -4.31 -6.19 7.80
N ILE A 254 -4.74 -5.02 7.33
CA ILE A 254 -5.78 -4.93 6.29
C ILE A 254 -5.28 -5.52 4.96
N ALA A 255 -4.04 -5.23 4.56
CA ALA A 255 -3.45 -5.84 3.37
C ALA A 255 -3.31 -7.36 3.50
N TYR A 256 -2.85 -7.85 4.65
CA TYR A 256 -2.79 -9.30 4.92
C TYR A 256 -4.19 -9.94 4.94
N ALA A 257 -5.21 -9.23 5.40
CA ALA A 257 -6.58 -9.75 5.39
C ALA A 257 -7.07 -10.07 3.96
N LEU A 258 -6.73 -9.24 2.97
CA LEU A 258 -7.02 -9.51 1.56
C LEU A 258 -6.33 -10.80 1.07
N MET A 259 -5.06 -10.99 1.44
CA MET A 259 -4.25 -12.15 1.04
C MET A 259 -4.74 -13.42 1.74
N GLN A 260 -5.00 -13.36 3.05
CA GLN A 260 -5.52 -14.47 3.83
C GLN A 260 -6.91 -14.90 3.38
N ALA A 261 -7.78 -13.95 3.03
CA ALA A 261 -9.10 -14.25 2.51
C ALA A 261 -9.04 -15.07 1.20
N GLU A 262 -8.13 -14.72 0.29
CA GLU A 262 -7.91 -15.51 -0.93
C GLU A 262 -7.45 -16.94 -0.58
N GLU A 263 -6.42 -17.08 0.27
CA GLU A 263 -5.91 -18.38 0.72
C GLU A 263 -7.00 -19.26 1.33
N SER A 264 -7.91 -18.63 2.08
CA SER A 264 -9.02 -19.33 2.75
C SER A 264 -10.26 -19.50 1.87
N GLY A 265 -10.22 -19.11 0.59
CA GLY A 265 -11.36 -19.18 -0.32
C GLY A 265 -12.53 -18.29 0.06
N ILE A 266 -12.26 -17.20 0.83
CA ILE A 266 -13.26 -16.22 1.22
C ILE A 266 -13.29 -15.12 0.17
N THR A 267 -14.47 -14.87 -0.40
CA THR A 267 -14.69 -13.93 -1.49
C THR A 267 -15.71 -12.86 -1.11
N GLN A 268 -15.81 -11.81 -1.92
CA GLN A 268 -16.86 -10.81 -1.76
C GLN A 268 -18.27 -11.43 -1.72
N ALA A 269 -18.48 -12.46 -2.54
CA ALA A 269 -19.78 -13.10 -2.66
C ALA A 269 -20.13 -14.03 -1.48
N ASN A 270 -19.14 -14.62 -0.79
CA ASN A 270 -19.40 -15.63 0.24
C ASN A 270 -19.02 -15.20 1.67
N VAL A 271 -18.43 -14.03 1.89
CA VAL A 271 -17.96 -13.61 3.22
C VAL A 271 -19.06 -13.58 4.29
N GLU A 272 -20.27 -13.19 3.93
CA GLU A 272 -21.39 -13.19 4.87
C GLU A 272 -21.84 -14.61 5.26
N ALA A 273 -21.85 -15.53 4.29
CA ALA A 273 -22.13 -16.94 4.55
C ALA A 273 -21.02 -17.57 5.42
N LYS A 274 -19.76 -17.23 5.16
CA LYS A 274 -18.61 -17.65 5.98
C LYS A 274 -18.64 -17.09 7.40
N LEU A 275 -19.12 -15.88 7.58
CA LEU A 275 -19.36 -15.30 8.91
C LEU A 275 -20.46 -16.07 9.66
N ALA A 276 -21.60 -16.36 9.00
CA ALA A 276 -22.68 -17.16 9.58
C ALA A 276 -22.21 -18.58 9.95
N GLU A 277 -21.43 -19.23 9.11
CA GLU A 277 -20.78 -20.53 9.38
C GLU A 277 -19.88 -20.45 10.63
N ALA A 278 -19.00 -19.43 10.70
CA ALA A 278 -18.14 -19.21 11.85
C ALA A 278 -18.91 -18.95 13.15
N GLN A 279 -20.04 -18.28 13.09
CA GLN A 279 -20.91 -18.03 14.25
C GLN A 279 -21.61 -19.30 14.73
N ALA A 280 -22.00 -20.19 13.82
CA ALA A 280 -22.72 -21.41 14.12
C ALA A 280 -21.84 -22.56 14.63
N ASP A 281 -20.56 -22.63 14.20
CA ASP A 281 -19.65 -23.74 14.51
C ASP A 281 -18.44 -23.26 15.32
N SER A 282 -18.43 -23.57 16.63
CA SER A 282 -17.31 -23.23 17.53
C SER A 282 -16.00 -23.98 17.23
N ASN A 283 -16.04 -25.04 16.44
CA ASN A 283 -14.83 -25.82 16.11
C ASN A 283 -13.97 -25.15 15.01
N GLN A 284 -14.50 -24.16 14.32
CA GLN A 284 -13.80 -23.42 13.28
C GLN A 284 -12.98 -22.26 13.85
N ALA A 285 -12.08 -22.56 14.77
CA ALA A 285 -11.37 -21.56 15.57
C ALA A 285 -10.59 -20.54 14.74
N ASP A 286 -9.93 -20.94 13.64
CA ASP A 286 -9.17 -20.02 12.79
C ASP A 286 -10.10 -19.09 11.99
N LEU A 287 -11.19 -19.61 11.42
CA LEU A 287 -12.17 -18.83 10.70
C LEU A 287 -12.87 -17.82 11.63
N ARG A 288 -13.22 -18.26 12.86
CA ARG A 288 -13.86 -17.41 13.88
C ARG A 288 -12.96 -16.24 14.28
N ARG A 289 -11.67 -16.48 14.52
CA ARG A 289 -10.69 -15.42 14.79
C ARG A 289 -10.54 -14.47 13.62
N PHE A 290 -10.35 -15.04 12.41
CA PHE A 290 -10.16 -14.25 11.20
C PHE A 290 -11.32 -13.31 10.91
N LEU A 291 -12.54 -13.79 11.06
CA LEU A 291 -13.76 -12.98 10.81
C LEU A 291 -14.23 -12.15 12.03
N GLY A 292 -13.45 -12.14 13.11
CA GLY A 292 -13.74 -11.31 14.31
C GLY A 292 -14.88 -11.80 15.18
N VAL A 293 -15.27 -13.08 15.05
CA VAL A 293 -16.28 -13.72 15.94
C VAL A 293 -15.67 -13.99 17.31
N ASP A 294 -14.40 -14.43 17.34
CA ASP A 294 -13.65 -14.67 18.56
C ASP A 294 -12.39 -13.80 18.61
N GLY A 295 -11.95 -13.50 19.84
CA GLY A 295 -10.73 -12.73 20.09
C GLY A 295 -10.95 -11.22 19.94
N GLN A 296 -9.84 -10.48 19.98
CA GLN A 296 -9.83 -9.01 19.96
C GLN A 296 -8.84 -8.46 18.93
N LEU A 297 -8.62 -9.19 17.83
CA LEU A 297 -7.59 -8.82 16.84
C LEU A 297 -7.83 -7.44 16.23
N GLY A 298 -9.07 -7.14 15.88
CA GLY A 298 -9.43 -5.80 15.38
C GLY A 298 -9.18 -4.73 16.43
N GLN A 299 -9.65 -4.93 17.66
CA GLN A 299 -9.48 -3.96 18.75
C GLN A 299 -8.00 -3.71 19.09
N GLN A 300 -7.14 -4.74 19.02
CA GLN A 300 -5.69 -4.60 19.23
C GLN A 300 -5.04 -3.70 18.17
N LEU A 301 -5.61 -3.65 16.96
CA LEU A 301 -5.20 -2.75 15.88
C LEU A 301 -5.91 -1.39 15.94
N GLY A 302 -6.81 -1.19 16.91
CA GLY A 302 -7.69 -0.02 16.95
C GLY A 302 -8.75 -0.02 15.83
N LEU A 303 -9.08 -1.18 15.27
CA LEU A 303 -10.08 -1.36 14.22
C LEU A 303 -11.36 -1.99 14.79
N PRO A 304 -12.51 -1.95 14.07
CA PRO A 304 -13.67 -2.74 14.40
C PRO A 304 -13.34 -4.23 14.51
N ALA A 305 -14.07 -4.98 15.36
CA ALA A 305 -13.84 -6.41 15.53
C ALA A 305 -14.00 -7.19 14.20
N ASP A 306 -14.96 -6.78 13.40
CA ASP A 306 -15.33 -7.35 12.11
C ASP A 306 -14.65 -6.71 10.92
N PHE A 307 -13.52 -5.99 11.12
CA PHE A 307 -12.85 -5.23 10.06
C PHE A 307 -12.56 -6.08 8.82
N VAL A 308 -12.19 -7.35 8.97
CA VAL A 308 -11.97 -8.27 7.84
C VAL A 308 -13.24 -8.46 7.02
N VAL A 309 -14.37 -8.67 7.68
CA VAL A 309 -15.68 -8.82 7.00
C VAL A 309 -16.00 -7.55 6.20
N GLN A 310 -15.81 -6.37 6.81
CA GLN A 310 -16.07 -5.09 6.15
C GLN A 310 -15.15 -4.90 4.92
N VAL A 311 -13.86 -5.26 5.04
CA VAL A 311 -12.88 -5.18 3.95
C VAL A 311 -13.28 -6.09 2.79
N ILE A 312 -13.53 -7.38 3.06
CA ILE A 312 -13.82 -8.34 2.00
C ILE A 312 -15.18 -8.09 1.35
N LYS A 313 -16.19 -7.68 2.13
CA LYS A 313 -17.48 -7.25 1.60
C LYS A 313 -17.36 -6.03 0.68
N ALA A 314 -16.47 -5.10 0.98
CA ALA A 314 -16.25 -3.88 0.22
C ALA A 314 -15.54 -4.12 -1.12
N VAL A 315 -14.44 -4.87 -1.12
CA VAL A 315 -13.53 -4.96 -2.27
C VAL A 315 -13.20 -6.38 -2.72
N GLY A 316 -13.67 -7.41 -1.99
CA GLY A 316 -13.28 -8.80 -2.24
C GLY A 316 -11.89 -9.11 -1.69
N ASN A 317 -11.38 -10.30 -2.01
CA ASN A 317 -10.05 -10.74 -1.64
C ASN A 317 -8.99 -10.24 -2.64
N TYR A 318 -7.71 -10.51 -2.36
CA TYR A 318 -6.60 -10.07 -3.21
C TYR A 318 -6.72 -10.58 -4.66
N GLY A 319 -7.09 -11.84 -4.87
CA GLY A 319 -7.28 -12.41 -6.20
C GLY A 319 -8.39 -11.73 -6.98
N GLU A 320 -9.54 -11.45 -6.35
CA GLU A 320 -10.65 -10.74 -6.96
C GLU A 320 -10.26 -9.31 -7.37
N ILE A 321 -9.50 -8.61 -6.51
CA ILE A 321 -8.98 -7.27 -6.82
C ILE A 321 -8.02 -7.33 -8.01
N PHE A 322 -7.11 -8.29 -8.04
CA PHE A 322 -6.15 -8.45 -9.13
C PHE A 322 -6.85 -8.75 -10.45
N GLU A 323 -7.71 -9.77 -10.48
CA GLU A 323 -8.36 -10.24 -11.70
C GLU A 323 -9.26 -9.18 -12.34
N ARG A 324 -10.05 -8.45 -11.53
CA ARG A 324 -10.95 -7.42 -12.08
C ARG A 324 -10.22 -6.19 -12.62
N ASN A 325 -9.02 -5.88 -12.11
CA ASN A 325 -8.31 -4.66 -12.50
C ASN A 325 -7.16 -4.91 -13.49
N LEU A 326 -6.45 -6.01 -13.35
CA LEU A 326 -5.20 -6.29 -14.06
C LEU A 326 -5.25 -7.58 -14.86
N GLY A 327 -6.08 -8.53 -14.46
CA GLY A 327 -6.10 -9.91 -14.93
C GLY A 327 -6.28 -10.09 -16.44
N VAL A 328 -6.20 -11.33 -16.88
CA VAL A 328 -6.18 -11.70 -18.30
C VAL A 328 -7.43 -11.30 -19.09
N ASN A 329 -8.55 -11.08 -18.40
CA ASN A 329 -9.80 -10.63 -19.01
C ASN A 329 -9.94 -9.11 -19.08
N THR A 330 -8.92 -8.35 -18.66
CA THR A 330 -8.88 -6.90 -18.75
C THR A 330 -8.13 -6.44 -20.02
N ARG A 331 -8.18 -5.14 -20.33
CA ARG A 331 -7.38 -4.55 -21.43
C ARG A 331 -5.87 -4.64 -21.17
N ILE A 332 -5.45 -4.78 -19.93
CA ILE A 332 -4.04 -4.87 -19.53
C ILE A 332 -3.53 -6.29 -19.78
N ASN A 333 -4.38 -7.30 -19.53
CA ASN A 333 -4.13 -8.70 -19.81
C ASN A 333 -2.84 -9.21 -19.13
N LEU A 334 -2.78 -9.07 -17.80
CA LEU A 334 -1.66 -9.58 -16.99
C LEU A 334 -1.99 -10.93 -16.39
N GLU A 335 -1.09 -11.89 -16.59
CA GLU A 335 -1.05 -13.10 -15.78
C GLU A 335 -0.52 -12.77 -14.38
N ARG A 336 -1.00 -13.48 -13.36
CA ARG A 336 -0.58 -13.27 -11.98
C ARG A 336 0.92 -13.57 -11.76
N GLY A 337 1.46 -14.59 -12.42
CA GLY A 337 2.87 -14.98 -12.27
C GLY A 337 3.26 -15.13 -10.81
N THR A 338 4.25 -14.37 -10.36
CA THR A 338 4.70 -14.31 -8.95
C THR A 338 3.67 -13.70 -8.00
N ASN A 339 2.64 -13.04 -8.52
CA ASN A 339 1.54 -12.48 -7.71
C ASN A 339 0.43 -13.50 -7.39
N ARG A 340 0.65 -14.80 -7.63
CA ARG A 340 -0.20 -15.89 -7.14
C ARG A 340 0.04 -16.12 -5.65
N GLN A 341 -0.90 -16.84 -5.03
CA GLN A 341 -0.74 -17.33 -3.66
C GLN A 341 0.49 -18.24 -3.56
N TRP A 342 1.10 -18.27 -2.39
CA TRP A 342 2.25 -19.16 -2.11
C TRP A 342 1.90 -20.64 -2.32
N THR A 343 0.67 -21.04 -2.03
CA THR A 343 0.14 -22.38 -2.29
C THR A 343 0.15 -22.75 -3.77
N ASP A 344 0.09 -21.75 -4.66
CA ASP A 344 0.10 -21.90 -6.11
C ASP A 344 1.47 -21.58 -6.73
N GLY A 345 2.52 -21.53 -5.89
CA GLY A 345 3.89 -21.23 -6.29
C GLY A 345 4.19 -19.75 -6.55
N GLY A 346 3.35 -18.84 -6.01
CA GLY A 346 3.57 -17.40 -6.03
C GLY A 346 4.27 -16.88 -4.76
N LEU A 347 4.26 -15.57 -4.58
CA LEU A 347 4.88 -14.88 -3.45
C LEU A 347 3.86 -14.16 -2.55
N ILE A 348 2.57 -14.24 -2.85
CA ILE A 348 1.54 -13.65 -1.99
C ILE A 348 1.34 -14.59 -0.79
N TYR A 349 1.63 -14.06 0.38
CA TYR A 349 1.66 -14.80 1.64
C TYR A 349 1.18 -13.92 2.79
N SER A 350 0.34 -14.44 3.66
CA SER A 350 -0.11 -13.79 4.88
C SER A 350 0.40 -14.51 6.13
N PRO A 351 0.89 -13.80 7.16
CA PRO A 351 1.08 -14.38 8.48
C PRO A 351 -0.26 -14.80 9.09
N PRO A 352 -0.24 -15.76 10.06
CA PRO A 352 -1.46 -16.21 10.74
C PRO A 352 -2.15 -15.10 11.52
N PHE A 353 -3.48 -15.05 11.48
CA PHE A 353 -4.32 -14.19 12.32
C PHE A 353 -4.54 -14.84 13.70
N ARG A 354 -3.60 -14.60 14.64
CA ARG A 354 -3.60 -15.20 15.98
C ARG A 354 -3.24 -14.18 17.07
#